data_ec7ddb65c583a47409a7fe8fb26ca394
#
_entry.id   ec7ddb65c583a47409a7fe8fb26ca394
#
_cell.length_a   1.000
_cell.length_b   1.000
_cell.length_c   1.000
_cell.angle_alpha   90.00
_cell.angle_beta   90.00
_cell.angle_gamma   90.00
#
_symmetry.space_group_name_H-M   'P 1'
#
loop_
_entity.id
_entity.type
_entity.pdbx_description
1 polymer ?
#
loop_
_entity_poly.entity_id
_entity_poly.type
_entity_poly.pdbx_seq_one_letter_code
_entity_poly.pdbx_strand_id
1 'polypeptide(L)'
;MIVAEFFENGGEIKGFKINGHAGYDDYGKDIACASVSSAVQMTVNAITDVFGFEADVSAQNNTVFFKTASGDIVLQKLYKAFIMQLELLSQEFNETIKIKFT
;
A
#
# COMPACT_ATOMS: atom_id res chain seq x y z
N MET A 1 7.03 -0.86 13.20
CA MET A 1 5.88 -0.12 12.62
C MET A 1 5.93 -0.14 11.09
N ILE A 2 4.80 -0.38 10.48
CA ILE A 2 4.66 -0.34 9.03
C ILE A 2 4.31 1.09 8.65
N VAL A 3 5.01 1.65 7.66
CA VAL A 3 4.73 3.00 7.17
C VAL A 3 4.27 2.89 5.72
N ALA A 4 3.07 3.38 5.45
CA ALA A 4 2.51 3.43 4.11
C ALA A 4 2.53 4.89 3.66
N GLU A 5 3.37 5.18 2.69
CA GLU A 5 3.53 6.53 2.16
C GLU A 5 2.94 6.58 0.75
N PHE A 6 2.02 7.51 0.54
CA PHE A 6 1.38 7.69 -0.77
C PHE A 6 1.88 8.98 -1.40
N PHE A 7 2.28 8.90 -2.67
CA PHE A 7 2.80 10.04 -3.41
C PHE A 7 1.67 10.71 -4.17
N GLU A 8 1.41 11.97 -3.83
CA GLU A 8 0.33 12.74 -4.42
C GLU A 8 0.87 13.90 -5.23
N ASN A 9 0.32 14.12 -6.41
CA ASN A 9 0.70 15.21 -7.27
C ASN A 9 -0.52 15.69 -8.03
N GLY A 10 -0.87 16.97 -7.86
CA GLY A 10 -2.00 17.56 -8.57
C GLY A 10 -3.34 16.90 -8.20
N GLY A 11 -3.49 16.43 -6.98
CA GLY A 11 -4.71 15.80 -6.52
C GLY A 11 -4.82 14.33 -6.90
N GLU A 12 -3.82 13.77 -7.55
CA GLU A 12 -3.81 12.36 -7.97
C GLU A 12 -2.74 11.59 -7.23
N ILE A 13 -3.06 10.35 -6.87
CA ILE A 13 -2.07 9.45 -6.30
C ILE A 13 -1.25 8.86 -7.43
N LYS A 14 0.07 8.96 -7.33
CA LYS A 14 1.00 8.47 -8.34
C LYS A 14 1.71 7.19 -7.93
N GLY A 15 1.59 6.78 -6.68
CA GLY A 15 2.23 5.57 -6.22
C GLY A 15 2.26 5.49 -4.72
N PHE A 16 2.96 4.48 -4.23
CA PHE A 16 3.11 4.31 -2.79
C PHE A 16 4.41 3.60 -2.45
N LYS A 17 4.80 3.73 -1.21
CA LYS A 17 5.93 3.02 -0.64
C LYS A 17 5.48 2.44 0.69
N ILE A 18 5.54 1.13 0.81
CA ILE A 18 5.22 0.43 2.04
C ILE A 18 6.53 -0.02 2.66
N ASN A 19 6.82 0.48 3.83
CA ASN A 19 8.10 0.31 4.47
C ASN A 19 7.93 -0.15 5.89
N GLY A 20 8.92 -0.85 6.39
CA GLY A 20 8.91 -1.33 7.74
C GLY A 20 8.28 -2.69 7.83
N HIS A 21 8.46 -3.29 8.96
CA HIS A 21 8.02 -4.65 9.18
C HIS A 21 7.49 -4.77 10.59
N ALA A 22 6.38 -5.41 10.72
CA ALA A 22 5.82 -5.70 12.02
C ALA A 22 6.16 -7.12 12.47
N GLY A 23 6.89 -7.84 11.66
CA GLY A 23 7.15 -9.25 11.83
C GLY A 23 8.21 -9.56 12.88
N TYR A 24 7.92 -9.22 14.09
CA TYR A 24 8.79 -9.53 15.21
C TYR A 24 8.18 -10.65 16.02
N ASP A 25 8.33 -10.57 17.29
CA ASP A 25 7.89 -11.61 18.21
C ASP A 25 6.43 -11.43 18.60
N ASP A 26 5.88 -10.27 18.40
CA ASP A 26 4.52 -9.97 18.81
C ASP A 26 3.53 -10.55 17.80
N TYR A 27 2.70 -11.46 18.26
CA TYR A 27 1.73 -12.15 17.42
C TYR A 27 0.81 -11.18 16.66
N GLY A 28 0.34 -10.13 17.32
CA GLY A 28 -0.53 -9.15 16.67
C GLY A 28 0.16 -8.41 15.54
N LYS A 29 1.45 -8.15 15.68
CA LYS A 29 2.23 -7.47 14.64
C LYS A 29 2.48 -8.35 13.44
N ASP A 30 2.66 -9.66 13.64
CA ASP A 30 2.81 -10.61 12.54
C ASP A 30 1.54 -10.68 11.71
N ILE A 31 0.38 -10.69 12.36
CA ILE A 31 -0.90 -10.70 11.66
C ILE A 31 -1.10 -9.40 10.88
N ALA A 32 -0.75 -8.27 11.49
CA ALA A 32 -0.84 -6.97 10.82
C ALA A 32 0.04 -6.94 9.57
N CYS A 33 1.27 -7.44 9.69
CA CYS A 33 2.20 -7.49 8.57
C CYS A 33 1.64 -8.36 7.43
N ALA A 34 1.12 -9.53 7.75
CA ALA A 34 0.53 -10.43 6.76
C ALA A 34 -0.69 -9.78 6.08
N SER A 35 -1.52 -9.09 6.86
CA SER A 35 -2.70 -8.41 6.33
C SER A 35 -2.31 -7.30 5.37
N VAL A 36 -1.31 -6.49 5.71
CA VAL A 36 -0.81 -5.44 4.83
C VAL A 36 -0.21 -6.04 3.56
N SER A 37 0.58 -7.09 3.69
CA SER A 37 1.20 -7.75 2.53
C SER A 37 0.14 -8.29 1.56
N SER A 38 -0.92 -8.85 2.09
CA SER A 38 -2.03 -9.34 1.27
C SER A 38 -2.71 -8.19 0.53
N ALA A 39 -2.96 -7.08 1.22
CA ALA A 39 -3.58 -5.91 0.60
C ALA A 39 -2.68 -5.32 -0.49
N VAL A 40 -1.38 -5.27 -0.27
CA VAL A 40 -0.42 -4.78 -1.26
C VAL A 40 -0.46 -5.69 -2.50
N GLN A 41 -0.37 -6.99 -2.32
CA GLN A 41 -0.35 -7.93 -3.43
C GLN A 41 -1.63 -7.83 -4.26
N MET A 42 -2.77 -7.78 -3.62
CA MET A 42 -4.05 -7.66 -4.31
C MET A 42 -4.12 -6.35 -5.09
N THR A 43 -3.67 -5.25 -4.49
CA THR A 43 -3.71 -3.94 -5.15
C THR A 43 -2.79 -3.91 -6.37
N VAL A 44 -1.56 -4.39 -6.23
CA VAL A 44 -0.61 -4.42 -7.34
C VAL A 44 -1.17 -5.29 -8.47
N ASN A 45 -1.65 -6.48 -8.15
CA ASN A 45 -2.19 -7.38 -9.17
C ASN A 45 -3.41 -6.79 -9.85
N ALA A 46 -4.30 -6.13 -9.09
CA ALA A 46 -5.48 -5.50 -9.67
C ALA A 46 -5.07 -4.41 -10.66
N ILE A 47 -4.15 -3.55 -10.29
CA ILE A 47 -3.74 -2.43 -11.13
C ILE A 47 -3.02 -2.92 -12.39
N THR A 48 -2.09 -3.85 -12.24
CA THR A 48 -1.23 -4.27 -13.36
C THR A 48 -1.83 -5.40 -14.18
N ASP A 49 -2.24 -6.48 -13.54
CA ASP A 49 -2.65 -7.69 -14.25
C ASP A 49 -4.11 -7.66 -14.66
N VAL A 50 -4.98 -7.14 -13.80
CA VAL A 50 -6.42 -7.14 -14.08
C VAL A 50 -6.80 -5.94 -14.95
N PHE A 51 -6.40 -4.75 -14.55
CA PHE A 51 -6.76 -3.53 -15.28
C PHE A 51 -5.72 -3.10 -16.31
N GLY A 52 -4.53 -3.69 -16.30
CA GLY A 52 -3.54 -3.47 -17.34
C GLY A 52 -2.80 -2.14 -17.31
N PHE A 53 -2.76 -1.46 -16.16
CA PHE A 53 -1.99 -0.23 -16.05
C PHE A 53 -0.50 -0.56 -15.92
N GLU A 54 0.33 0.23 -16.60
CA GLU A 54 1.77 0.10 -16.47
C GLU A 54 2.23 0.68 -15.14
N ALA A 55 3.18 0.01 -14.51
CA ALA A 55 3.70 0.44 -13.23
C ALA A 55 5.17 0.04 -13.08
N ASP A 56 5.88 0.85 -12.29
CA ASP A 56 7.21 0.50 -11.82
C ASP A 56 7.05 -0.12 -10.44
N VAL A 57 7.53 -1.32 -10.26
CA VAL A 57 7.40 -2.05 -8.99
C VAL A 57 8.78 -2.53 -8.57
N SER A 58 9.12 -2.29 -7.33
CA SER A 58 10.29 -2.90 -6.73
C SER A 58 9.99 -3.33 -5.31
N ALA A 59 10.60 -4.44 -4.90
CA ALA A 59 10.40 -4.99 -3.57
C ALA A 59 11.73 -5.52 -3.07
N GLN A 60 12.32 -4.85 -2.09
CA GLN A 60 13.56 -5.28 -1.48
C GLN A 60 13.71 -4.66 -0.10
N ASN A 61 14.39 -5.37 0.79
CA ASN A 61 14.69 -4.90 2.14
C ASN A 61 13.43 -4.50 2.93
N ASN A 62 12.36 -5.32 2.83
CA ASN A 62 11.09 -5.07 3.50
C ASN A 62 10.42 -3.77 3.05
N THR A 63 10.73 -3.33 1.85
CA THR A 63 10.15 -2.13 1.27
C THR A 63 9.58 -2.48 -0.10
N VAL A 64 8.31 -2.09 -0.32
CA VAL A 64 7.67 -2.19 -1.63
C VAL A 64 7.48 -0.78 -2.15
N PHE A 65 7.95 -0.54 -3.35
CA PHE A 65 7.79 0.73 -4.04
C PHE A 65 6.98 0.49 -5.31
N PHE A 66 5.94 1.30 -5.50
CA PHE A 66 5.01 1.16 -6.62
C PHE A 66 4.70 2.53 -7.19
N LYS A 67 4.82 2.67 -8.50
CA LYS A 67 4.60 3.97 -9.14
C LYS A 67 3.89 3.80 -10.48
N THR A 68 2.93 4.68 -10.75
CA THR A 68 2.21 4.74 -12.02
C THR A 68 2.25 6.16 -12.56
N ALA A 69 2.11 6.31 -13.86
CA ALA A 69 2.10 7.63 -14.50
C ALA A 69 0.68 8.10 -14.82
N SER A 70 -0.26 7.18 -14.99
CA SER A 70 -1.62 7.50 -15.44
C SER A 70 -2.43 8.23 -14.38
N GLY A 71 -3.25 9.19 -14.82
CA GLY A 71 -4.24 9.84 -13.97
C GLY A 71 -5.65 9.28 -14.16
N ASP A 72 -5.77 8.10 -14.74
CA ASP A 72 -7.06 7.48 -15.02
C ASP A 72 -7.89 7.35 -13.75
N ILE A 73 -9.18 7.65 -13.86
CA ILE A 73 -10.08 7.65 -12.71
C ILE A 73 -10.22 6.26 -12.08
N VAL A 74 -10.16 5.21 -12.88
CA VAL A 74 -10.24 3.84 -12.36
C VAL A 74 -9.02 3.54 -11.50
N LEU A 75 -7.84 3.93 -11.97
CA LEU A 75 -6.60 3.77 -11.20
C LEU A 75 -6.69 4.50 -9.87
N GLN A 76 -7.19 5.74 -9.88
CA GLN A 76 -7.34 6.51 -8.64
C GLN A 76 -8.31 5.85 -7.67
N LYS A 77 -9.36 5.23 -8.17
CA LYS A 77 -10.30 4.48 -7.33
C LYS A 77 -9.66 3.22 -6.73
N LEU A 78 -8.77 2.57 -7.48
CA LEU A 78 -8.03 1.43 -6.96
C LEU A 78 -7.07 1.85 -5.84
N TYR A 79 -6.37 2.96 -6.01
CA TYR A 79 -5.56 3.52 -4.92
C TYR A 79 -6.41 3.83 -3.70
N LYS A 80 -7.57 4.42 -3.91
CA LYS A 80 -8.46 4.77 -2.80
C LYS A 80 -8.92 3.53 -2.05
N ALA A 81 -9.25 2.46 -2.76
CA ALA A 81 -9.64 1.21 -2.13
C ALA A 81 -8.51 0.66 -1.25
N PHE A 82 -7.27 0.74 -1.73
CA PHE A 82 -6.12 0.31 -0.96
C PHE A 82 -5.94 1.15 0.31
N ILE A 83 -6.05 2.48 0.17
CA ILE A 83 -5.93 3.38 1.31
C ILE A 83 -7.00 3.06 2.36
N MET A 84 -8.23 2.85 1.93
CA MET A 84 -9.32 2.49 2.84
C MET A 84 -9.04 1.19 3.58
N GLN A 85 -8.49 0.19 2.88
CA GLN A 85 -8.15 -1.07 3.52
C GLN A 85 -7.05 -0.88 4.57
N LEU A 86 -6.04 -0.08 4.26
CA LEU A 86 -4.98 0.21 5.23
C LEU A 86 -5.52 0.97 6.44
N GLU A 87 -6.46 1.88 6.23
CA GLU A 87 -7.09 2.60 7.33
C GLU A 87 -7.86 1.65 8.26
N LEU A 88 -8.60 0.71 7.68
CA LEU A 88 -9.29 -0.32 8.46
C LEU A 88 -8.31 -1.17 9.26
N LEU A 89 -7.22 -1.59 8.64
CA LEU A 89 -6.20 -2.38 9.32
C LEU A 89 -5.53 -1.59 10.43
N SER A 90 -5.30 -0.28 10.23
CA SER A 90 -4.70 0.55 11.27
C SER A 90 -5.61 0.69 12.49
N GLN A 91 -6.91 0.65 12.29
CA GLN A 91 -7.87 0.66 13.40
C GLN A 91 -7.90 -0.68 14.14
N GLU A 92 -7.82 -1.78 13.39
CA GLU A 92 -7.84 -3.10 13.98
C GLU A 92 -6.54 -3.42 14.72
N PHE A 93 -5.42 -3.00 14.15
CA PHE A 93 -4.09 -3.24 14.72
C PHE A 93 -3.46 -1.92 15.14
N ASN A 94 -3.96 -1.36 16.23
CA ASN A 94 -3.52 -0.05 16.72
C ASN A 94 -2.00 0.05 16.85
N GLU A 95 -1.46 1.19 16.42
CA GLU A 95 -0.05 1.54 16.55
C GLU A 95 0.89 0.66 15.73
N THR A 96 0.37 -0.07 14.76
CA THR A 96 1.21 -0.91 13.90
C THR A 96 1.39 -0.34 12.49
N ILE A 97 0.46 0.52 12.05
CA ILE A 97 0.48 1.07 10.69
C ILE A 97 0.33 2.58 10.76
N LYS A 98 1.22 3.27 10.05
CA LYS A 98 1.15 4.72 9.87
C LYS A 98 0.95 5.02 8.41
N ILE A 99 -0.05 5.82 8.08
CA ILE A 99 -0.36 6.22 6.71
C ILE A 99 -0.02 7.70 6.57
N LYS A 100 0.73 8.05 5.53
CA LYS A 100 1.05 9.45 5.26
C LYS A 100 1.02 9.73 3.77
N PHE A 101 0.81 11.00 3.45
CA PHE A 101 0.74 11.49 2.07
C PHE A 101 1.83 12.53 1.86
N THR A 102 2.53 12.44 0.75
CA THR A 102 3.61 13.39 0.42
C THR A 102 3.52 13.92 -1.02
#